data_570047b2433e890a79bf764ebf470d2c
#
_entry.id   570047b2433e890a79bf764ebf470d2c
#
_cell.length_a   1.000
_cell.length_b   1.000
_cell.length_c   1.000
_cell.angle_alpha   90.00
_cell.angle_beta   90.00
_cell.angle_gamma   90.00
#
_symmetry.space_group_name_H-M   'P 1'
#
loop_
_entity.id
_entity.type
_entity.pdbx_description
1 polymer ?
#
loop_
_entity_poly.entity_id
_entity_poly.type
_entity_poly.pdbx_seq_one_letter_code
_entity_poly.pdbx_strand_id
1 'polypeptide(L)'
;MSVVLLVLFAKLIDTLAPHIEQQITLYPHRDSNNDWRIVNASADGDPYTNWADHDISYITGGTRVKLRHVQTDKSLHSHDIRPPVSDVDFQQEVSGYGIPGYAGDSNDDWIVEIYKGDNRDKESGKRLRTLRTQFRLRHAMTGCYLFSHKVKLPEWAYEQQEVTCNKQAVLANSLWYVETNFHPKRRFQRPRILALR
;
A
#
# COMPACT_ATOMS: atom_id res chain seq x y z
N MET A 1 15.38 9.63 10.10
CA MET A 1 14.82 8.27 10.27
C MET A 1 13.32 8.44 10.35
N SER A 2 12.63 8.22 9.24
CA SER A 2 11.18 8.39 9.23
C SER A 2 10.56 7.01 9.19
N VAL A 3 9.95 6.64 10.31
CA VAL A 3 8.99 5.52 10.38
C VAL A 3 7.76 6.01 9.69
N VAL A 4 7.36 5.38 8.61
CA VAL A 4 6.16 5.76 7.90
C VAL A 4 5.14 4.65 8.03
N LEU A 5 4.09 4.97 8.75
CA LEU A 5 2.90 4.19 8.89
C LEU A 5 1.85 4.87 7.99
N LEU A 6 1.35 4.16 7.00
CA LEU A 6 0.33 4.67 6.09
C LEU A 6 -1.05 4.40 6.69
N VAL A 7 -1.83 5.44 6.98
CA VAL A 7 -3.18 5.31 7.55
C VAL A 7 -4.23 5.85 6.60
N LEU A 8 -5.26 5.05 6.38
CA LEU A 8 -6.49 5.46 5.72
C LEU A 8 -7.47 6.02 6.75
N PHE A 9 -7.87 7.28 6.59
CA PHE A 9 -9.05 7.81 7.26
C PHE A 9 -10.19 7.99 6.27
N ALA A 10 -11.22 7.20 6.47
CA ALA A 10 -12.50 7.45 5.83
C ALA A 10 -13.26 8.46 6.66
N LYS A 11 -13.37 9.72 6.22
CA LYS A 11 -14.43 10.59 6.71
C LYS A 11 -15.65 10.41 5.82
N LEU A 12 -16.71 9.86 6.39
CA LEU A 12 -18.06 9.99 5.83
C LEU A 12 -18.37 11.49 5.72
N ILE A 13 -18.26 12.02 4.51
CA ILE A 13 -19.03 13.21 4.16
C ILE A 13 -20.33 12.66 3.60
N ASP A 14 -21.40 12.87 4.36
CA ASP A 14 -22.75 12.47 4.02
C ASP A 14 -23.20 13.20 2.74
N THR A 15 -22.99 12.57 1.60
CA THR A 15 -23.71 12.87 0.36
C THR A 15 -23.92 11.56 -0.38
N LEU A 16 -25.11 11.18 -0.48
CA LEU A 16 -25.93 10.20 -1.25
C LEU A 16 -25.28 9.28 -2.33
N ALA A 17 -23.95 9.13 -2.40
CA ALA A 17 -23.27 8.13 -3.22
C ALA A 17 -22.31 7.32 -2.35
N PRO A 18 -22.17 6.01 -2.55
CA PRO A 18 -21.15 5.23 -1.86
C PRO A 18 -19.79 5.84 -2.19
N HIS A 19 -19.08 6.36 -1.17
CA HIS A 19 -17.79 6.99 -1.38
C HIS A 19 -16.81 5.96 -1.92
N ILE A 20 -16.50 6.09 -3.20
CA ILE A 20 -15.55 5.24 -3.90
C ILE A 20 -14.13 5.54 -3.45
N GLU A 21 -13.86 6.79 -3.07
CA GLU A 21 -12.54 7.26 -2.66
C GLU A 21 -12.46 7.58 -1.16
N GLN A 22 -11.27 7.35 -0.59
CA GLN A 22 -10.92 7.68 0.79
C GLN A 22 -9.58 8.38 0.82
N GLN A 23 -9.44 9.41 1.67
CA GLN A 23 -8.16 10.12 1.83
C GLN A 23 -7.10 9.22 2.44
N ILE A 24 -5.90 9.22 1.86
CA ILE A 24 -4.68 8.62 2.41
C ILE A 24 -3.90 9.71 3.15
N THR A 25 -3.43 9.37 4.34
CA THR A 25 -2.66 10.28 5.19
C THR A 25 -1.45 9.60 5.81
N LEU A 26 -0.49 10.37 6.28
CA LEU A 26 0.58 9.88 7.13
C LEU A 26 0.19 10.04 8.61
N TYR A 27 0.13 8.90 9.33
CA TYR A 27 -0.26 8.84 10.73
C TYR A 27 0.86 8.30 11.61
N PRO A 28 1.17 8.94 12.76
CA PRO A 28 2.34 8.56 13.55
C PRO A 28 2.15 7.35 14.47
N HIS A 29 0.91 6.86 14.60
CA HIS A 29 0.59 5.76 15.51
C HIS A 29 0.20 4.51 14.74
N ARG A 30 0.47 3.36 15.33
CA ARG A 30 0.09 2.08 14.76
C ARG A 30 -1.31 1.70 15.21
N ASP A 31 -2.17 1.40 14.22
CA ASP A 31 -3.49 0.80 14.42
C ASP A 31 -3.86 -0.10 13.23
N SER A 32 -5.07 -0.66 13.25
CA SER A 32 -5.56 -1.55 12.19
C SER A 32 -5.77 -0.86 10.82
N ASN A 33 -5.84 0.48 10.80
CA ASN A 33 -5.94 1.24 9.55
C ASN A 33 -4.59 1.39 8.82
N ASN A 34 -3.52 0.86 9.41
CA ASN A 34 -2.20 0.81 8.77
C ASN A 34 -1.94 -0.52 8.06
N ASP A 35 -2.88 -1.45 8.14
CA ASP A 35 -2.70 -2.79 7.59
C ASP A 35 -3.06 -2.84 6.11
N TRP A 36 -2.05 -3.16 5.29
CA TRP A 36 -2.17 -3.30 3.85
C TRP A 36 -1.81 -4.69 3.40
N ARG A 37 -2.61 -5.24 2.51
CA ARG A 37 -2.31 -6.47 1.80
C ARG A 37 -1.61 -6.12 0.49
N ILE A 38 -0.42 -6.70 0.29
CA ILE A 38 0.27 -6.57 -0.99
C ILE A 38 -0.21 -7.71 -1.89
N VAL A 39 -0.68 -7.35 -3.09
CA VAL A 39 -1.19 -8.27 -4.11
C VAL A 39 -0.32 -8.14 -5.35
N ASN A 40 -0.06 -9.25 -6.04
CA ASN A 40 0.64 -9.20 -7.33
C ASN A 40 -0.29 -8.60 -8.38
N ALA A 41 0.12 -7.50 -9.00
CA ALA A 41 -0.67 -6.81 -10.01
C ALA A 41 -0.81 -7.59 -11.33
N SER A 42 0.06 -8.57 -11.57
CA SER A 42 0.04 -9.40 -12.77
C SER A 42 -0.86 -10.65 -12.64
N ALA A 43 -1.47 -10.87 -11.48
CA ALA A 43 -2.40 -11.97 -11.30
C ALA A 43 -3.76 -11.60 -11.91
N ASP A 44 -4.02 -12.08 -13.11
CA ASP A 44 -5.36 -12.08 -13.70
C ASP A 44 -6.22 -13.03 -12.86
N GLY A 45 -7.11 -12.50 -12.04
CA GLY A 45 -8.01 -13.29 -11.22
C GLY A 45 -8.28 -12.72 -9.85
N ASP A 46 -9.20 -13.34 -9.14
CA ASP A 46 -9.60 -12.99 -7.78
C ASP A 46 -8.36 -12.80 -6.86
N PRO A 47 -8.13 -11.61 -6.32
CA PRO A 47 -7.00 -11.33 -5.44
C PRO A 47 -7.01 -12.20 -4.15
N TYR A 48 -8.10 -12.91 -3.89
CA TYR A 48 -8.25 -13.78 -2.73
C TYR A 48 -7.86 -15.24 -2.98
N THR A 49 -7.83 -15.70 -4.24
CA THR A 49 -7.65 -17.13 -4.55
C THR A 49 -6.20 -17.55 -4.74
N ASN A 50 -5.29 -16.63 -5.09
CA ASN A 50 -3.95 -17.01 -5.55
C ASN A 50 -2.86 -17.15 -4.48
N TRP A 51 -3.15 -16.86 -3.21
CA TRP A 51 -2.14 -16.95 -2.14
C TRP A 51 -2.09 -18.32 -1.44
N ALA A 52 -3.09 -19.18 -1.65
CA ALA A 52 -3.20 -20.46 -0.94
C ALA A 52 -2.40 -21.59 -1.59
N ASP A 53 -2.18 -21.54 -2.91
CA ASP A 53 -1.69 -22.67 -3.70
C ASP A 53 -0.35 -22.45 -4.41
N HIS A 54 0.22 -21.24 -4.35
CA HIS A 54 1.49 -20.95 -5.01
C HIS A 54 2.64 -20.89 -4.03
N ASP A 55 3.82 -21.29 -4.49
CA ASP A 55 5.08 -21.14 -3.78
C ASP A 55 5.27 -19.71 -3.28
N ILE A 56 5.88 -19.56 -2.10
CA ILE A 56 6.16 -18.26 -1.49
C ILE A 56 6.95 -17.41 -2.49
N SER A 57 6.25 -16.50 -3.17
CA SER A 57 6.90 -15.51 -4.02
C SER A 57 7.40 -14.34 -3.18
N TYR A 58 8.64 -13.96 -3.39
CA TYR A 58 9.22 -12.79 -2.75
C TYR A 58 9.03 -11.56 -3.62
N ILE A 59 8.72 -10.43 -2.99
CA ILE A 59 8.67 -9.14 -3.67
C ILE A 59 10.10 -8.64 -3.85
N THR A 60 10.51 -8.52 -5.10
CA THR A 60 11.83 -8.02 -5.50
C THR A 60 11.73 -6.62 -6.10
N GLY A 61 12.87 -5.99 -6.35
CA GLY A 61 12.89 -4.73 -7.11
C GLY A 61 12.33 -4.93 -8.52
N GLY A 62 11.49 -4.00 -8.96
CA GLY A 62 10.76 -4.06 -10.22
C GLY A 62 9.43 -4.80 -10.17
N THR A 63 9.12 -5.49 -9.08
CA THR A 63 7.80 -6.16 -8.94
C THR A 63 6.67 -5.12 -8.95
N ARG A 64 5.66 -5.36 -9.79
CA ARG A 64 4.43 -4.58 -9.84
C ARG A 64 3.43 -5.16 -8.84
N VAL A 65 2.92 -4.33 -7.95
CA VAL A 65 2.02 -4.70 -6.86
C VAL A 65 0.82 -3.76 -6.78
N LYS A 66 -0.27 -4.25 -6.22
CA LYS A 66 -1.35 -3.45 -5.67
C LYS A 66 -1.30 -3.52 -4.15
N LEU A 67 -1.60 -2.43 -3.47
CA LEU A 67 -1.75 -2.40 -2.02
C LEU A 67 -3.23 -2.25 -1.69
N ARG A 68 -3.80 -3.26 -1.04
CA ARG A 68 -5.20 -3.24 -0.60
C ARG A 68 -5.28 -3.03 0.89
N HIS A 69 -6.05 -2.04 1.28
CA HIS A 69 -6.31 -1.75 2.68
C HIS A 69 -7.17 -2.84 3.31
N VAL A 70 -6.69 -3.42 4.43
CA VAL A 70 -7.32 -4.62 5.01
C VAL A 70 -8.74 -4.36 5.52
N GLN A 71 -8.99 -3.17 6.10
CA GLN A 71 -10.28 -2.85 6.71
C GLN A 71 -11.36 -2.46 5.69
N THR A 72 -10.99 -1.84 4.57
CA THR A 72 -11.96 -1.26 3.63
C THR A 72 -11.95 -1.90 2.26
N ASP A 73 -10.98 -2.80 2.01
CA ASP A 73 -10.71 -3.46 0.72
C ASP A 73 -10.48 -2.49 -0.46
N LYS A 74 -10.11 -1.24 -0.16
CA LYS A 74 -9.75 -0.24 -1.16
C LYS A 74 -8.29 -0.37 -1.57
N SER A 75 -8.00 -0.08 -2.84
CA SER A 75 -6.65 -0.06 -3.38
C SER A 75 -5.97 1.29 -3.15
N LEU A 76 -4.66 1.28 -2.88
CA LEU A 76 -3.85 2.48 -2.98
C LEU A 76 -3.80 2.92 -4.44
N HIS A 77 -4.33 4.10 -4.72
CA HIS A 77 -4.64 4.62 -6.04
C HIS A 77 -4.00 5.98 -6.27
N SER A 78 -3.63 6.27 -7.51
CA SER A 78 -3.22 7.61 -7.92
C SER A 78 -3.51 7.84 -9.40
N HIS A 79 -3.92 9.04 -9.73
CA HIS A 79 -4.16 9.46 -11.11
C HIS A 79 -3.78 10.94 -11.28
N ASP A 80 -3.93 11.48 -12.50
CA ASP A 80 -3.49 12.85 -12.82
C ASP A 80 -4.52 13.89 -12.35
N ILE A 81 -4.79 13.89 -11.04
CA ILE A 81 -5.59 14.89 -10.34
C ILE A 81 -4.73 15.54 -9.25
N ARG A 82 -4.93 16.81 -9.00
CA ARG A 82 -4.17 17.54 -7.98
C ARG A 82 -4.58 17.13 -6.58
N PRO A 83 -3.62 17.09 -5.63
CA PRO A 83 -3.91 16.79 -4.23
C PRO A 83 -4.79 17.88 -3.61
N PRO A 84 -5.47 17.58 -2.50
CA PRO A 84 -6.41 18.53 -1.88
C PRO A 84 -5.74 19.78 -1.30
N VAL A 85 -4.44 19.75 -0.98
CA VAL A 85 -3.73 20.89 -0.39
C VAL A 85 -2.48 21.27 -1.19
N SER A 86 -1.64 20.31 -1.58
CA SER A 86 -0.40 20.57 -2.33
C SER A 86 -0.69 20.75 -3.82
N ASP A 87 -1.33 21.84 -4.17
CA ASP A 87 -1.74 22.17 -5.54
C ASP A 87 -0.55 22.65 -6.41
N VAL A 88 0.31 21.69 -6.79
CA VAL A 88 1.46 21.93 -7.68
C VAL A 88 1.51 20.88 -8.80
N ASP A 89 1.99 21.28 -9.98
CA ASP A 89 1.90 20.47 -11.20
C ASP A 89 2.61 19.12 -11.18
N PHE A 90 3.59 18.94 -10.32
CA PHE A 90 4.36 17.70 -10.19
C PHE A 90 3.83 16.76 -9.10
N GLN A 91 2.75 17.14 -8.43
CA GLN A 91 2.09 16.29 -7.42
C GLN A 91 0.71 15.85 -7.90
N GLN A 92 0.37 14.61 -7.57
CA GLN A 92 -0.90 13.99 -7.86
C GLN A 92 -1.53 13.47 -6.58
N GLU A 93 -2.85 13.41 -6.56
CA GLU A 93 -3.58 12.82 -5.45
C GLU A 93 -3.22 11.35 -5.23
N VAL A 94 -3.27 10.93 -3.97
CA VAL A 94 -3.24 9.53 -3.57
C VAL A 94 -4.47 9.27 -2.71
N SER A 95 -5.28 8.33 -3.15
CA SER A 95 -6.52 7.94 -2.47
C SER A 95 -6.60 6.43 -2.24
N GLY A 96 -7.53 6.02 -1.40
CA GLY A 96 -7.99 4.65 -1.31
C GLY A 96 -9.21 4.49 -2.21
N TYR A 97 -9.08 3.78 -3.33
CA TYR A 97 -10.12 3.69 -4.36
C TYR A 97 -10.76 2.31 -4.43
N GLY A 98 -12.03 2.27 -4.77
CA GLY A 98 -12.77 1.04 -5.06
C GLY A 98 -13.84 0.71 -4.03
N ILE A 99 -14.59 -0.33 -4.35
CA ILE A 99 -15.64 -0.94 -3.53
C ILE A 99 -15.27 -2.41 -3.26
N PRO A 100 -15.84 -3.07 -2.25
CA PRO A 100 -15.62 -4.49 -2.02
C PRO A 100 -15.87 -5.34 -3.27
N GLY A 101 -14.92 -6.22 -3.61
CA GLY A 101 -14.98 -7.07 -4.81
C GLY A 101 -14.50 -6.40 -6.10
N TYR A 102 -14.11 -5.14 -6.07
CA TYR A 102 -13.51 -4.48 -7.22
C TYR A 102 -12.07 -4.96 -7.43
N ALA A 103 -11.76 -5.49 -8.62
CA ALA A 103 -10.43 -6.02 -8.93
C ALA A 103 -9.33 -4.95 -8.98
N GLY A 104 -9.72 -3.69 -9.11
CA GLY A 104 -8.81 -2.58 -9.32
C GLY A 104 -8.55 -2.31 -10.80
N ASP A 105 -7.83 -1.22 -11.07
CA ASP A 105 -7.39 -0.86 -12.40
C ASP A 105 -5.88 -0.58 -12.44
N SER A 106 -5.38 -0.05 -13.56
CA SER A 106 -3.96 0.26 -13.75
C SER A 106 -3.46 1.43 -12.89
N ASN A 107 -4.34 2.27 -12.37
CA ASN A 107 -3.99 3.36 -11.46
C ASN A 107 -3.76 2.88 -10.01
N ASP A 108 -4.01 1.60 -9.74
CA ASP A 108 -3.66 0.94 -8.47
C ASP A 108 -2.28 0.27 -8.52
N ASP A 109 -1.61 0.31 -9.67
CA ASP A 109 -0.36 -0.42 -9.89
C ASP A 109 0.85 0.38 -9.45
N TRP A 110 1.62 -0.20 -8.54
CA TRP A 110 2.85 0.36 -7.99
C TRP A 110 4.03 -0.55 -8.24
N ILE A 111 5.17 0.03 -8.62
CA ILE A 111 6.43 -0.70 -8.82
C ILE A 111 7.27 -0.53 -7.56
N VAL A 112 7.68 -1.65 -6.98
CA VAL A 112 8.59 -1.65 -5.83
C VAL A 112 10.00 -1.37 -6.32
N GLU A 113 10.63 -0.32 -5.83
CA GLU A 113 12.03 0.00 -6.08
C GLU A 113 12.82 -0.13 -4.79
N ILE A 114 13.64 -1.16 -4.67
CA ILE A 114 14.49 -1.37 -3.50
C ILE A 114 15.61 -0.32 -3.53
N TYR A 115 15.65 0.51 -2.48
CA TYR A 115 16.68 1.52 -2.31
C TYR A 115 17.89 0.99 -1.56
N LYS A 116 17.65 0.37 -0.40
CA LYS A 116 18.72 -0.11 0.48
C LYS A 116 18.24 -1.26 1.36
N GLY A 117 19.09 -2.28 1.48
CA GLY A 117 18.96 -3.34 2.48
C GLY A 117 19.76 -3.06 3.75
N ASP A 118 19.55 -3.87 4.77
CA ASP A 118 20.35 -3.91 6.00
C ASP A 118 21.62 -4.72 5.73
N ASN A 119 22.80 -4.19 6.06
CA ASN A 119 24.08 -4.87 5.87
C ASN A 119 24.18 -6.21 6.63
N ARG A 120 23.37 -6.41 7.67
CA ARG A 120 23.28 -7.65 8.44
C ARG A 120 22.41 -8.72 7.78
N ASP A 121 21.68 -8.35 6.73
CA ASP A 121 20.79 -9.23 5.97
C ASP A 121 20.98 -8.99 4.47
N LYS A 122 21.87 -9.78 3.86
CA LYS A 122 22.22 -9.66 2.42
C LYS A 122 21.03 -9.81 1.47
N GLU A 123 19.98 -10.49 1.90
CA GLU A 123 18.78 -10.68 1.10
C GLU A 123 17.87 -9.43 1.11
N SER A 124 18.01 -8.56 2.11
CA SER A 124 17.19 -7.34 2.21
C SER A 124 17.47 -6.31 1.10
N GLY A 125 18.61 -6.39 0.43
CA GLY A 125 18.92 -5.59 -0.75
C GLY A 125 18.38 -6.17 -2.07
N LYS A 126 17.89 -7.41 -2.06
CA LYS A 126 17.39 -8.11 -3.24
C LYS A 126 15.86 -8.26 -3.22
N ARG A 127 15.27 -8.36 -2.03
CA ARG A 127 13.84 -8.57 -1.82
C ARG A 127 13.33 -7.79 -0.61
N LEU A 128 12.03 -7.52 -0.61
CA LEU A 128 11.37 -6.81 0.48
C LEU A 128 11.42 -7.64 1.77
N ARG A 129 12.06 -7.12 2.79
CA ARG A 129 12.17 -7.73 4.12
C ARG A 129 11.73 -6.75 5.21
N THR A 130 10.81 -7.20 6.05
CA THR A 130 10.28 -6.40 7.18
C THR A 130 11.42 -5.80 8.01
N LEU A 131 11.35 -4.52 8.28
CA LEU A 131 12.33 -3.71 9.03
C LEU A 131 13.76 -3.65 8.43
N ARG A 132 14.01 -4.34 7.32
CA ARG A 132 15.36 -4.50 6.76
C ARG A 132 15.53 -3.84 5.40
N THR A 133 14.45 -3.72 4.65
CA THR A 133 14.48 -3.16 3.30
C THR A 133 13.84 -1.78 3.29
N GLN A 134 14.59 -0.79 2.83
CA GLN A 134 14.06 0.50 2.43
C GLN A 134 13.74 0.47 0.94
N PHE A 135 12.54 0.91 0.59
CA PHE A 135 12.06 0.89 -0.79
C PHE A 135 11.24 2.13 -1.10
N ARG A 136 11.03 2.35 -2.38
CA ARG A 136 10.10 3.35 -2.92
C ARG A 136 8.95 2.63 -3.63
N LEU A 137 7.81 3.29 -3.69
CA LEU A 137 6.69 2.89 -4.53
C LEU A 137 6.57 3.89 -5.66
N ARG A 138 6.83 3.45 -6.89
CA ARG A 138 6.65 4.26 -8.09
C ARG A 138 5.35 3.86 -8.77
N HIS A 139 4.47 4.82 -8.99
CA HIS A 139 3.21 4.61 -9.69
C HIS A 139 3.47 4.16 -11.13
N ALA A 140 2.88 3.05 -11.56
CA ALA A 140 3.21 2.43 -12.83
C ALA A 140 2.80 3.28 -14.04
N MET A 141 1.66 3.96 -13.97
CA MET A 141 1.12 4.75 -15.07
C MET A 141 1.78 6.12 -15.22
N THR A 142 1.99 6.84 -14.12
CA THR A 142 2.42 8.25 -14.17
C THR A 142 3.89 8.45 -13.83
N GLY A 143 4.55 7.43 -13.27
CA GLY A 143 5.95 7.47 -12.87
C GLY A 143 6.27 8.27 -11.61
N CYS A 144 5.27 8.88 -10.96
CA CYS A 144 5.46 9.56 -9.69
C CYS A 144 5.70 8.57 -8.54
N TYR A 145 6.24 9.06 -7.43
CA TYR A 145 6.55 8.25 -6.25
C TYR A 145 5.61 8.57 -5.10
N LEU A 146 5.16 7.54 -4.40
CA LEU A 146 4.45 7.71 -3.14
C LEU A 146 5.30 8.56 -2.20
N PHE A 147 4.74 9.66 -1.74
CA PHE A 147 5.47 10.75 -1.09
C PHE A 147 4.67 11.33 0.06
N SER A 148 5.35 11.73 1.12
CA SER A 148 4.74 12.50 2.19
C SER A 148 5.68 13.62 2.65
N HIS A 149 5.10 14.73 3.06
CA HIS A 149 5.80 15.94 3.46
C HIS A 149 5.10 16.62 4.66
N LYS A 150 5.63 17.74 5.11
CA LYS A 150 5.13 18.41 6.31
C LYS A 150 3.82 19.17 6.13
N VAL A 151 3.23 19.17 4.93
CA VAL A 151 1.94 19.79 4.69
C VAL A 151 0.86 19.00 5.40
N LYS A 152 0.03 19.69 6.14
CA LYS A 152 -1.10 19.11 6.87
C LYS A 152 -2.37 19.28 6.09
N LEU A 153 -3.18 18.25 6.10
CA LEU A 153 -4.56 18.31 5.66
C LEU A 153 -5.40 19.13 6.64
N PRO A 154 -6.53 19.71 6.20
CA PRO A 154 -7.44 20.43 7.06
C PRO A 154 -8.04 19.58 8.20
N GLU A 155 -8.81 20.22 9.08
CA GLU A 155 -9.44 19.59 10.25
C GLU A 155 -10.29 18.37 9.90
N TRP A 156 -10.93 18.35 8.73
CA TRP A 156 -11.69 17.17 8.27
C TRP A 156 -10.85 15.90 8.14
N ALA A 157 -9.51 16.00 8.00
CA ALA A 157 -8.56 14.88 8.00
C ALA A 157 -7.68 14.91 9.26
N TYR A 158 -8.17 15.49 10.36
CA TYR A 158 -7.51 15.55 11.66
C TYR A 158 -6.11 16.17 11.62
N GLU A 159 -5.86 17.13 10.75
CA GLU A 159 -4.56 17.78 10.55
C GLU A 159 -3.40 16.79 10.32
N GLN A 160 -3.68 15.62 9.79
CA GLN A 160 -2.65 14.63 9.47
C GLN A 160 -1.84 15.08 8.26
N GLN A 161 -0.65 14.52 8.11
CA GLN A 161 0.21 14.87 6.99
C GLN A 161 -0.36 14.31 5.68
N GLU A 162 -0.32 15.15 4.65
CA GLU A 162 -0.75 14.79 3.32
C GLU A 162 0.18 13.73 2.71
N VAL A 163 -0.40 12.78 2.01
CA VAL A 163 0.29 11.81 1.15
C VAL A 163 -0.09 12.09 -0.29
N THR A 164 0.92 12.19 -1.14
CA THR A 164 0.76 12.49 -2.57
C THR A 164 1.60 11.55 -3.41
N CYS A 165 1.40 11.57 -4.71
CA CYS A 165 2.32 10.99 -5.66
C CYS A 165 3.09 12.11 -6.35
N ASN A 166 4.42 12.14 -6.18
CA ASN A 166 5.25 13.27 -6.57
C ASN A 166 6.28 12.86 -7.64
N LYS A 167 6.26 13.53 -8.81
CA LYS A 167 7.19 13.29 -9.92
C LYS A 167 8.61 13.78 -9.62
N GLN A 168 8.73 14.73 -8.69
CA GLN A 168 10.02 15.30 -8.22
C GLN A 168 10.35 14.90 -6.79
N ALA A 169 9.84 13.75 -6.35
CA ALA A 169 9.96 13.29 -4.97
C ALA A 169 11.42 13.19 -4.51
N VAL A 170 11.76 13.97 -3.48
CA VAL A 170 13.03 13.83 -2.79
C VAL A 170 13.08 12.49 -2.04
N LEU A 171 14.26 11.89 -2.01
CA LEU A 171 14.44 10.53 -1.50
C LEU A 171 13.96 10.37 -0.04
N ALA A 172 14.30 11.29 0.82
CA ALA A 172 13.96 11.23 2.25
C ALA A 172 12.45 11.18 2.54
N ASN A 173 11.64 11.71 1.64
CA ASN A 173 10.18 11.80 1.77
C ASN A 173 9.42 10.72 0.98
N SER A 174 10.14 9.82 0.32
CA SER A 174 9.58 8.74 -0.51
C SER A 174 10.17 7.37 -0.18
N LEU A 175 10.90 7.25 0.93
CA LEU A 175 11.42 5.98 1.42
C LEU A 175 10.46 5.39 2.45
N TRP A 176 10.14 4.13 2.22
CA TRP A 176 9.19 3.33 3.00
C TRP A 176 9.87 2.06 3.50
N TYR A 177 9.31 1.46 4.53
CA TYR A 177 9.64 0.10 4.93
C TYR A 177 8.41 -0.58 5.55
N VAL A 178 8.39 -1.91 5.53
CA VAL A 178 7.36 -2.70 6.19
C VAL A 178 7.73 -2.85 7.66
N GLU A 179 6.92 -2.34 8.56
CA GLU A 179 7.18 -2.41 10.00
C GLU A 179 6.88 -3.80 10.57
N THR A 180 5.74 -4.38 10.18
CA THR A 180 5.37 -5.74 10.57
C THR A 180 4.76 -6.48 9.38
N ASN A 181 4.79 -7.80 9.49
CA ASN A 181 4.25 -8.68 8.48
C ASN A 181 3.39 -9.75 9.17
N PHE A 182 2.13 -9.86 8.77
CA PHE A 182 1.22 -10.91 9.21
C PHE A 182 1.00 -11.88 8.06
N HIS A 183 1.56 -13.08 8.17
CA HIS A 183 1.13 -14.18 7.34
C HIS A 183 -0.04 -14.88 8.02
N PRO A 184 -1.20 -15.04 7.39
CA PRO A 184 -2.24 -15.90 7.91
C PRO A 184 -1.62 -17.29 8.10
N LYS A 185 -1.57 -17.77 9.35
CA LYS A 185 -1.11 -19.13 9.64
C LYS A 185 -1.99 -20.07 8.81
N ARG A 186 -1.41 -20.85 7.90
CA ARG A 186 -2.11 -21.97 7.28
C ARG A 186 -2.72 -22.79 8.43
N ARG A 187 -4.04 -22.80 8.53
CA ARG A 187 -4.71 -23.83 9.34
C ARG A 187 -4.38 -25.14 8.65
N PHE A 188 -3.42 -25.86 9.19
CA PHE A 188 -3.25 -27.28 8.89
C PHE A 188 -4.56 -27.94 9.28
N GLN A 189 -5.46 -28.13 8.34
CA GLN A 189 -6.51 -29.14 8.49
C GLN A 189 -5.77 -30.47 8.53
N ARG A 190 -5.59 -31.01 9.75
CA ARG A 190 -5.18 -32.41 9.87
C ARG A 190 -6.20 -33.23 9.08
N PRO A 191 -5.77 -34.08 8.12
CA PRO A 191 -6.70 -34.96 7.46
C PRO A 191 -7.41 -35.76 8.57
N ARG A 192 -8.74 -35.70 8.58
CA ARG A 192 -9.52 -36.62 9.43
C ARG A 192 -9.27 -38.01 8.88
N ILE A 193 -8.48 -38.79 9.57
CA ILE A 193 -8.39 -40.22 9.35
C ILE A 193 -9.75 -40.77 9.73
N LEU A 194 -10.58 -41.09 8.74
CA LEU A 194 -11.77 -41.89 8.93
C LEU A 194 -11.30 -43.31 9.27
N ALA A 195 -11.34 -43.64 10.54
CA ALA A 195 -11.19 -45.02 10.94
C ALA A 195 -12.46 -45.77 10.48
N LEU A 196 -12.31 -46.56 9.42
CA LEU A 196 -13.29 -47.58 9.08
C LEU A 196 -13.23 -48.67 10.18
N ARG A 197 -14.33 -48.88 10.85
CA ARG A 197 -14.63 -50.09 11.64
C ARG A 197 -15.37 -51.07 10.74
#